data_2ae04494ee85784c9a1374344f1d0eaf
#
_entry.id   2ae04494ee85784c9a1374344f1d0eaf
#
_cell.length_a   1.000
_cell.length_b   1.000
_cell.length_c   1.000
_cell.angle_alpha   90.00
_cell.angle_beta   90.00
_cell.angle_gamma   90.00
#
_symmetry.space_group_name_H-M   'P 1'
#
loop_
_entity.id
_entity.type
_entity.pdbx_description
1 polymer ?
#
loop_
_entity_poly.entity_id
_entity_poly.type
_entity_poly.pdbx_seq_one_letter_code
_entity_poly.pdbx_strand_id
1 'polypeptide(L)'
;MQNMSSGKSALGLEPNVVAGLCYVGNLVCALGLILSIITVVTDKTNKLARFHAFQSIFLSVLGAILGTVCWVAIIVGVFIDAAIGNSVPFPIFTSLLGLVFSVLGLAILIGVIMAAIKGFSGNIFKLPIIGNFADKYSG
;
A
#
# COMPACT_ATOMS: atom_id res chain seq x y z
N MET A 1 18.82 16.91 -7.68
CA MET A 1 17.48 16.47 -7.18
C MET A 1 16.53 17.65 -7.44
N GLN A 2 15.62 17.49 -8.39
CA GLN A 2 14.66 18.56 -8.70
C GLN A 2 13.62 18.59 -7.57
N ASN A 3 13.51 19.74 -6.91
CA ASN A 3 12.44 20.04 -5.97
C ASN A 3 11.14 20.13 -6.76
N MET A 4 10.39 19.02 -6.82
CA MET A 4 9.18 18.87 -7.64
C MET A 4 7.94 19.44 -6.93
N SER A 5 8.11 20.12 -5.82
CA SER A 5 7.04 20.75 -5.04
C SER A 5 7.11 22.26 -5.20
N SER A 6 6.43 22.81 -6.20
CA SER A 6 6.21 24.25 -6.28
C SER A 6 4.93 24.63 -5.53
N GLY A 7 5.07 25.21 -4.35
CA GLY A 7 3.95 25.74 -3.58
C GLY A 7 3.26 24.71 -2.66
N LYS A 8 2.23 25.17 -1.94
CA LYS A 8 1.40 24.33 -1.08
C LYS A 8 0.48 23.42 -1.94
N SER A 9 0.17 22.25 -1.42
CA SER A 9 -0.86 21.38 -2.02
C SER A 9 -2.23 22.06 -1.98
N ALA A 10 -3.16 21.60 -2.79
CA ALA A 10 -4.54 22.10 -2.78
C ALA A 10 -5.24 21.97 -1.41
N LEU A 11 -4.72 21.14 -0.53
CA LEU A 11 -5.17 20.96 0.86
C LEU A 11 -4.56 22.00 1.82
N GLY A 12 -3.75 22.94 1.34
CA GLY A 12 -3.07 23.94 2.17
C GLY A 12 -1.85 23.41 2.94
N LEU A 13 -1.56 22.10 2.85
CA LEU A 13 -0.41 21.46 3.48
C LEU A 13 0.81 21.46 2.54
N GLU A 14 1.98 21.23 3.09
CA GLU A 14 3.17 21.00 2.27
C GLU A 14 3.05 19.67 1.50
N PRO A 15 3.47 19.62 0.23
CA PRO A 15 3.31 18.42 -0.62
C PRO A 15 3.95 17.16 -0.07
N ASN A 16 5.10 17.29 0.62
CA ASN A 16 5.78 16.20 1.28
C ASN A 16 4.98 15.64 2.48
N VAL A 17 4.29 16.50 3.22
CA VAL A 17 3.40 16.07 4.32
C VAL A 17 2.23 15.29 3.75
N VAL A 18 1.58 15.79 2.70
CA VAL A 18 0.49 15.05 2.03
C VAL A 18 0.97 13.72 1.49
N ALA A 19 2.15 13.71 0.84
CA ALA A 19 2.76 12.50 0.30
C ALA A 19 2.99 11.41 1.36
N GLY A 20 3.54 11.79 2.52
CA GLY A 20 3.76 10.85 3.64
C GLY A 20 2.45 10.40 4.30
N LEU A 21 1.50 11.31 4.49
CA LEU A 21 0.20 11.01 5.11
C LEU A 21 -0.65 10.03 4.29
N CYS A 22 -0.52 10.02 2.96
CA CYS A 22 -1.19 9.05 2.10
C CYS A 22 -0.85 7.60 2.49
N TYR A 23 0.38 7.33 2.92
CA TYR A 23 0.79 5.98 3.34
C TYR A 23 0.49 5.71 4.80
N VAL A 24 0.81 6.65 5.69
CA VAL A 24 0.55 6.50 7.13
C VAL A 24 -0.95 6.35 7.38
N GLY A 25 -1.78 7.11 6.67
CA GLY A 25 -3.23 7.01 6.76
C GLY A 25 -3.78 5.63 6.32
N ASN A 26 -3.09 4.93 5.43
CA ASN A 26 -3.48 3.56 5.05
C ASN A 26 -3.27 2.53 6.16
N LEU A 27 -2.39 2.80 7.12
CA LEU A 27 -2.21 1.96 8.30
C LEU A 27 -3.34 2.17 9.32
N VAL A 28 -4.10 3.26 9.19
CA VAL A 28 -5.21 3.63 10.10
C VAL A 28 -6.52 3.64 9.30
N CYS A 29 -7.24 2.53 9.28
CA CYS A 29 -8.61 2.41 8.75
C CYS A 29 -8.85 3.01 7.35
N ALA A 30 -7.92 2.79 6.41
CA ALA A 30 -8.01 3.28 5.03
C ALA A 30 -8.12 4.82 4.85
N LEU A 31 -7.82 5.60 5.90
CA LEU A 31 -7.82 7.06 5.81
C LEU A 31 -6.85 7.58 4.74
N GLY A 32 -5.73 6.87 4.52
CA GLY A 32 -4.79 7.19 3.46
C GLY A 32 -5.38 7.04 2.05
N LEU A 33 -6.27 6.07 1.83
CA LEU A 33 -6.99 5.92 0.57
C LEU A 33 -7.90 7.14 0.31
N ILE A 34 -8.67 7.55 1.32
CA ILE A 34 -9.55 8.72 1.24
C ILE A 34 -8.73 9.98 0.96
N LEU A 35 -7.67 10.22 1.74
CA LEU A 35 -6.76 11.35 1.54
C LEU A 35 -6.13 11.32 0.14
N SER A 36 -5.71 10.16 -0.34
CA SER A 36 -5.11 9.99 -1.66
C SER A 36 -6.10 10.32 -2.78
N ILE A 37 -7.36 9.88 -2.68
CA ILE A 37 -8.42 10.23 -3.64
C ILE A 37 -8.65 11.74 -3.64
N ILE A 38 -8.80 12.36 -2.48
CA ILE A 38 -8.98 13.80 -2.36
C ILE A 38 -7.79 14.53 -3.01
N THR A 39 -6.55 14.12 -2.70
CA THR A 39 -5.34 14.73 -3.27
C THR A 39 -5.31 14.64 -4.79
N VAL A 40 -5.64 13.49 -5.38
CA VAL A 40 -5.66 13.30 -6.84
C VAL A 40 -6.70 14.19 -7.51
N VAL A 41 -7.87 14.36 -6.88
CA VAL A 41 -8.99 15.14 -7.44
C VAL A 41 -8.73 16.64 -7.32
N THR A 42 -8.22 17.09 -6.18
CA THR A 42 -8.07 18.53 -5.86
C THR A 42 -6.75 19.11 -6.31
N ASP A 43 -5.65 18.37 -6.15
CA ASP A 43 -4.31 18.85 -6.47
C ASP A 43 -3.89 18.41 -7.88
N LYS A 44 -3.96 19.33 -8.85
CA LYS A 44 -3.63 19.04 -10.25
C LYS A 44 -2.22 19.49 -10.66
N THR A 45 -1.56 20.29 -9.82
CA THR A 45 -0.31 20.96 -10.17
C THR A 45 0.92 20.37 -9.48
N ASN A 46 0.73 19.74 -8.32
CA ASN A 46 1.84 19.23 -7.53
C ASN A 46 2.13 17.75 -7.86
N LYS A 47 3.16 17.53 -8.66
CA LYS A 47 3.54 16.19 -9.10
C LYS A 47 3.93 15.26 -7.95
N LEU A 48 4.59 15.77 -6.89
CA LEU A 48 5.00 14.97 -5.75
C LEU A 48 3.79 14.39 -5.00
N ALA A 49 2.86 15.27 -4.60
CA ALA A 49 1.66 14.85 -3.88
C ALA A 49 0.81 13.87 -4.71
N ARG A 50 0.61 14.18 -6.00
CA ARG A 50 -0.13 13.32 -6.94
C ARG A 50 0.51 11.96 -7.11
N PHE A 51 1.84 11.90 -7.32
CA PHE A 51 2.55 10.64 -7.49
C PHE A 51 2.33 9.72 -6.28
N HIS A 52 2.57 10.23 -5.07
CA HIS A 52 2.41 9.44 -3.86
C HIS A 52 0.94 9.08 -3.58
N ALA A 53 0.00 9.96 -3.91
CA ALA A 53 -1.43 9.65 -3.82
C ALA A 53 -1.83 8.52 -4.76
N PHE A 54 -1.44 8.54 -6.05
CA PHE A 54 -1.69 7.43 -6.97
C PHE A 54 -1.05 6.13 -6.51
N GLN A 55 0.22 6.19 -6.07
CA GLN A 55 0.91 5.01 -5.57
C GLN A 55 0.21 4.42 -4.34
N SER A 56 -0.29 5.26 -3.43
CA SER A 56 -1.06 4.86 -2.25
C SER A 56 -2.40 4.22 -2.63
N ILE A 57 -3.12 4.76 -3.62
CA ILE A 57 -4.38 4.18 -4.14
C ILE A 57 -4.10 2.78 -4.72
N PHE A 58 -3.11 2.65 -5.62
CA PHE A 58 -2.76 1.36 -6.20
C PHE A 58 -2.33 0.34 -5.14
N LEU A 59 -1.59 0.79 -4.13
CA LEU A 59 -1.18 -0.05 -3.00
C LEU A 59 -2.40 -0.52 -2.20
N SER A 60 -3.38 0.35 -1.95
CA SER A 60 -4.63 -0.01 -1.25
C SER A 60 -5.45 -1.04 -2.04
N VAL A 61 -5.57 -0.85 -3.35
CA VAL A 61 -6.26 -1.81 -4.23
C VAL A 61 -5.54 -3.16 -4.24
N LEU A 62 -4.21 -3.15 -4.40
CA LEU A 62 -3.41 -4.36 -4.35
C LEU A 62 -3.53 -5.06 -3.00
N GLY A 63 -3.48 -4.30 -1.91
CA GLY A 63 -3.65 -4.82 -0.55
C GLY A 63 -5.03 -5.46 -0.33
N ALA A 64 -6.09 -4.86 -0.86
CA ALA A 64 -7.43 -5.43 -0.82
C ALA A 64 -7.53 -6.75 -1.60
N ILE A 65 -6.96 -6.80 -2.80
CA ILE A 65 -6.93 -8.03 -3.63
C ILE A 65 -6.14 -9.13 -2.91
N LEU A 66 -4.92 -8.84 -2.48
CA LEU A 66 -4.07 -9.80 -1.79
C LEU A 66 -4.68 -10.25 -0.46
N GLY A 67 -5.30 -9.34 0.29
CA GLY A 67 -6.01 -9.67 1.52
C GLY A 67 -7.18 -10.63 1.27
N THR A 68 -7.97 -10.40 0.23
CA THR A 68 -9.07 -11.29 -0.16
C THR A 68 -8.54 -12.66 -0.58
N VAL A 69 -7.49 -12.70 -1.42
CA VAL A 69 -6.86 -13.96 -1.84
C VAL A 69 -6.30 -14.72 -0.64
N CYS A 70 -5.62 -14.03 0.27
CA CYS A 70 -5.11 -14.60 1.50
C CYS A 70 -6.23 -15.22 2.34
N TRP A 71 -7.31 -14.47 2.55
CA TRP A 71 -8.44 -14.90 3.35
C TRP A 71 -9.11 -16.17 2.77
N VAL A 72 -9.37 -16.18 1.46
CA VAL A 72 -9.92 -17.36 0.75
C VAL A 72 -8.97 -18.55 0.83
N ALA A 73 -7.67 -18.34 0.60
CA ALA A 73 -6.68 -19.41 0.67
C ALA A 73 -6.57 -20.02 2.07
N ILE A 74 -6.66 -19.21 3.12
CA ILE A 74 -6.66 -19.71 4.51
C ILE A 74 -7.92 -20.53 4.79
N ILE A 75 -9.09 -20.08 4.35
CA ILE A 75 -10.34 -20.88 4.50
C ILE A 75 -10.21 -22.23 3.81
N VAL A 76 -9.74 -22.24 2.55
CA VAL A 76 -9.50 -23.50 1.82
C VAL A 76 -8.51 -24.38 2.55
N GLY A 77 -7.41 -23.80 3.07
CA GLY A 77 -6.41 -24.51 3.88
C GLY A 77 -7.01 -25.17 5.12
N VAL A 78 -7.89 -24.47 5.84
CA VAL A 78 -8.61 -25.01 7.00
C VAL A 78 -9.47 -26.21 6.61
N PHE A 79 -10.20 -26.14 5.49
CA PHE A 79 -10.99 -27.27 5.01
C PHE A 79 -10.13 -28.47 4.61
N ILE A 80 -8.98 -28.24 3.96
CA ILE A 80 -8.03 -29.30 3.61
C ILE A 80 -7.45 -29.95 4.87
N ASP A 81 -6.98 -29.15 5.84
CA ASP A 81 -6.45 -29.66 7.09
C ASP A 81 -7.50 -30.47 7.86
N ALA A 82 -8.76 -30.03 7.86
CA ALA A 82 -9.86 -30.75 8.47
C ALA A 82 -10.18 -32.06 7.74
N ALA A 83 -10.08 -32.11 6.40
CA ALA A 83 -10.32 -33.30 5.61
C ALA A 83 -9.23 -34.39 5.77
N ILE A 84 -7.96 -33.93 5.99
CA ILE A 84 -6.84 -34.83 6.30
C ILE A 84 -7.01 -35.45 7.70
N GLY A 85 -7.78 -34.79 8.55
CA GLY A 85 -8.13 -35.26 9.88
C GLY A 85 -6.96 -35.35 10.83
N ASN A 86 -7.13 -36.23 11.86
CA ASN A 86 -6.14 -36.38 12.94
C ASN A 86 -4.85 -37.13 12.53
N SER A 87 -4.63 -37.32 11.21
CA SER A 87 -3.42 -37.99 10.70
C SER A 87 -2.16 -37.15 10.87
N VAL A 88 -2.30 -35.81 11.09
CA VAL A 88 -1.21 -34.86 11.33
C VAL A 88 -1.45 -34.09 12.62
N PRO A 89 -0.40 -33.85 13.44
CA PRO A 89 -0.55 -33.26 14.77
C PRO A 89 -0.89 -31.76 14.75
N PHE A 90 -0.83 -31.08 13.59
CA PHE A 90 -1.15 -29.65 13.44
C PHE A 90 -1.53 -29.32 11.98
N PRO A 91 -2.23 -28.21 11.75
CA PRO A 91 -2.73 -27.80 10.44
C PRO A 91 -1.59 -27.35 9.52
N ILE A 92 -1.06 -28.28 8.71
CA ILE A 92 0.13 -28.04 7.89
C ILE A 92 -0.16 -27.02 6.78
N PHE A 93 -1.26 -27.19 6.03
CA PHE A 93 -1.57 -26.31 4.91
C PHE A 93 -1.85 -24.88 5.35
N THR A 94 -2.67 -24.70 6.38
CA THR A 94 -2.96 -23.38 6.94
C THR A 94 -1.69 -22.71 7.49
N SER A 95 -0.81 -23.45 8.14
CA SER A 95 0.45 -22.94 8.69
C SER A 95 1.41 -22.49 7.60
N LEU A 96 1.57 -23.28 6.52
CA LEU A 96 2.41 -22.91 5.38
C LEU A 96 1.88 -21.68 4.63
N LEU A 97 0.57 -21.62 4.38
CA LEU A 97 -0.07 -20.45 3.78
C LEU A 97 0.13 -19.21 4.66
N GLY A 98 -0.10 -19.35 5.97
CA GLY A 98 0.11 -18.27 6.93
C GLY A 98 1.55 -17.74 6.92
N LEU A 99 2.54 -18.63 6.85
CA LEU A 99 3.95 -18.24 6.74
C LEU A 99 4.21 -17.45 5.45
N VAL A 100 3.78 -17.96 4.30
CA VAL A 100 3.97 -17.29 3.00
C VAL A 100 3.34 -15.90 3.00
N PHE A 101 2.07 -15.78 3.45
CA PHE A 101 1.39 -14.49 3.49
C PHE A 101 1.98 -13.53 4.53
N SER A 102 2.52 -14.05 5.65
CA SER A 102 3.20 -13.22 6.65
C SER A 102 4.49 -12.61 6.08
N VAL A 103 5.29 -13.37 5.35
CA VAL A 103 6.51 -12.87 4.69
C VAL A 103 6.15 -11.83 3.62
N LEU A 104 5.12 -12.09 2.81
CA LEU A 104 4.65 -11.14 1.80
C LEU A 104 4.13 -9.85 2.45
N GLY A 105 3.32 -9.98 3.51
CA GLY A 105 2.79 -8.84 4.25
C GLY A 105 3.90 -7.99 4.87
N LEU A 106 4.93 -8.62 5.44
CA LEU A 106 6.09 -7.92 5.99
C LEU A 106 6.86 -7.16 4.88
N ALA A 107 7.05 -7.75 3.72
CA ALA A 107 7.71 -7.09 2.60
C ALA A 107 6.93 -5.86 2.12
N ILE A 108 5.60 -5.97 2.02
CA ILE A 108 4.71 -4.85 1.69
C ILE A 108 4.79 -3.76 2.76
N LEU A 109 4.75 -4.13 4.05
CA LEU A 109 4.83 -3.17 5.16
C LEU A 109 6.14 -2.38 5.12
N ILE A 110 7.28 -3.05 4.89
CA ILE A 110 8.57 -2.38 4.72
C ILE A 110 8.52 -1.41 3.55
N GLY A 111 7.93 -1.81 2.42
CA GLY A 111 7.74 -0.96 1.25
C GLY A 111 6.91 0.30 1.57
N VAL A 112 5.81 0.13 2.31
CA VAL A 112 4.94 1.24 2.77
C VAL A 112 5.71 2.22 3.66
N ILE A 113 6.46 1.71 4.64
CA ILE A 113 7.27 2.54 5.55
C ILE A 113 8.33 3.31 4.77
N MET A 114 9.03 2.66 3.84
CA MET A 114 10.03 3.31 2.99
C MET A 114 9.40 4.41 2.11
N ALA A 115 8.23 4.12 1.53
CA ALA A 115 7.51 5.09 0.72
C ALA A 115 7.01 6.30 1.55
N ALA A 116 6.54 6.07 2.78
CA ALA A 116 6.14 7.12 3.71
C ALA A 116 7.33 8.03 4.07
N ILE A 117 8.46 7.45 4.49
CA ILE A 117 9.68 8.20 4.83
C ILE A 117 10.15 9.04 3.64
N LYS A 118 10.18 8.46 2.45
CA LYS A 118 10.59 9.18 1.22
C LYS A 118 9.58 10.25 0.84
N GLY A 119 8.27 10.00 1.00
CA GLY A 119 7.21 10.99 0.81
C GLY A 119 7.40 12.20 1.73
N PHE A 120 7.56 12.00 3.03
CA PHE A 120 7.84 13.09 3.99
C PHE A 120 9.14 13.83 3.69
N SER A 121 10.13 13.15 3.12
CA SER A 121 11.40 13.78 2.70
C SER A 121 11.29 14.54 1.36
N GLY A 122 10.11 14.58 0.73
CA GLY A 122 9.91 15.25 -0.55
C GLY A 122 10.54 14.54 -1.76
N ASN A 123 10.86 13.26 -1.64
CA ASN A 123 11.49 12.46 -2.67
C ASN A 123 10.51 11.50 -3.32
N ILE A 124 10.55 11.37 -4.65
CA ILE A 124 9.83 10.33 -5.36
C ILE A 124 10.52 8.99 -5.11
N PHE A 125 9.80 8.06 -4.52
CA PHE A 125 10.24 6.69 -4.32
C PHE A 125 9.26 5.74 -5.02
N LYS A 126 9.73 5.09 -6.09
CA LYS A 126 8.92 4.17 -6.89
C LYS A 126 8.94 2.78 -6.27
N LEU A 127 7.80 2.34 -5.75
CA LEU A 127 7.62 0.94 -5.37
C LEU A 127 7.67 0.05 -6.63
N PRO A 128 8.21 -1.17 -6.54
CA PRO A 128 8.22 -2.11 -7.65
C PRO A 128 6.82 -2.27 -8.25
N ILE A 129 6.72 -2.29 -9.57
CA ILE A 129 5.46 -2.42 -10.34
C ILE A 129 4.54 -1.19 -10.18
N ILE A 130 4.07 -0.91 -8.97
CA ILE A 130 3.08 0.14 -8.64
C ILE A 130 3.64 1.54 -8.95
N GLY A 131 4.93 1.79 -8.67
CA GLY A 131 5.54 3.11 -8.87
C GLY A 131 5.55 3.55 -10.33
N ASN A 132 5.69 2.61 -11.27
CA ASN A 132 5.64 2.93 -12.70
C ASN A 132 4.23 3.36 -13.15
N PHE A 133 3.19 2.72 -12.62
CA PHE A 133 1.81 3.14 -12.87
C PHE A 133 1.52 4.51 -12.24
N ALA A 134 1.93 4.74 -11.00
CA ALA A 134 1.78 6.03 -10.33
C ALA A 134 2.46 7.16 -11.11
N ASP A 135 3.66 6.93 -11.64
CA ASP A 135 4.39 7.91 -12.45
C ASP A 135 3.65 8.26 -13.75
N LYS A 136 3.07 7.25 -14.41
CA LYS A 136 2.30 7.44 -15.65
C LYS A 136 1.05 8.30 -15.45
N TYR A 137 0.37 8.18 -14.29
CA TYR A 137 -0.90 8.87 -14.03
C TYR A 137 -0.74 10.16 -13.20
N SER A 138 0.44 10.41 -12.65
CA SER A 138 0.69 11.64 -11.87
C SER A 138 0.96 12.88 -12.72
N GLY A 139 1.18 12.72 -14.01
CA GLY A 139 1.41 13.82 -14.97
C GLY A 139 2.86 14.13 -15.17
#